data_51f189c2452361646cb23394c76fc8d3
#
_entry.id   51f189c2452361646cb23394c76fc8d3
#
_cell.length_a   1.000
_cell.length_b   1.000
_cell.length_c   1.000
_cell.angle_alpha   90.00
_cell.angle_beta   90.00
_cell.angle_gamma   90.00
#
_symmetry.space_group_name_H-M   'P 1'
#
loop_
_entity.id
_entity.type
_entity.pdbx_description
1 polymer ?
#
loop_
_entity_poly.entity_id
_entity_poly.type
_entity_poly.pdbx_seq_one_letter_code
_entity_poly.pdbx_strand_id
1 'polypeptide(L)'
;MRYADGPVAEATIQVSAPPEVLWALVSDIHLVASLSREVQEVAWLDDVREPVVGAAFKGRSCHRKVGEWSTTSRVVVCDPPRVFAWAVEDPADPAALWRFELTPRDGGTQLRQWARMGPGFSLLRRAITAMPDKEERIVAGRLREWQDGIEANLAALKELAEARARE
;
A
#
# COMPACT_ATOMS: atom_id res chain seq x y z
N MET A 1 -9.80 18.52 -4.08
CA MET A 1 -9.71 17.67 -2.88
C MET A 1 -8.42 18.02 -2.12
N ARG A 2 -8.52 18.21 -0.84
CA ARG A 2 -7.42 18.66 0.02
C ARG A 2 -6.80 17.49 0.76
N TYR A 3 -5.55 17.62 1.17
CA TYR A 3 -4.83 16.59 1.93
C TYR A 3 -5.57 16.22 3.25
N ALA A 4 -6.11 17.22 3.93
CA ALA A 4 -6.85 17.02 5.18
C ALA A 4 -8.16 16.23 5.00
N ASP A 5 -8.67 16.13 3.78
CA ASP A 5 -9.90 15.38 3.48
C ASP A 5 -9.68 13.87 3.45
N GLY A 6 -8.42 13.43 3.52
CA GLY A 6 -8.07 12.01 3.45
C GLY A 6 -8.42 11.36 2.10
N PRO A 7 -7.94 11.91 0.96
CA PRO A 7 -8.27 11.36 -0.34
C PRO A 7 -7.79 9.92 -0.50
N VAL A 8 -8.60 9.13 -1.21
CA VAL A 8 -8.40 7.69 -1.38
C VAL A 8 -8.18 7.35 -2.85
N ALA A 9 -7.20 6.49 -3.11
CA ALA A 9 -7.04 5.77 -4.37
C ALA A 9 -7.39 4.30 -4.14
N GLU A 10 -8.10 3.66 -5.06
CA GLU A 10 -8.48 2.26 -4.93
C GLU A 10 -8.75 1.60 -6.27
N ALA A 11 -8.58 0.28 -6.29
CA ALA A 11 -9.01 -0.57 -7.40
C ALA A 11 -9.33 -1.97 -6.89
N THR A 12 -10.11 -2.69 -7.68
CA THR A 12 -10.55 -4.05 -7.40
C THR A 12 -10.37 -4.90 -8.64
N ILE A 13 -9.96 -6.16 -8.47
CA ILE A 13 -9.79 -7.12 -9.56
C ILE A 13 -10.28 -8.50 -9.12
N GLN A 14 -10.84 -9.27 -10.06
CA GLN A 14 -11.21 -10.67 -9.83
C GLN A 14 -10.01 -11.56 -10.17
N VAL A 15 -9.67 -12.46 -9.25
CA VAL A 15 -8.52 -13.37 -9.36
C VAL A 15 -8.99 -14.80 -9.30
N SER A 16 -8.56 -15.62 -10.25
CA SER A 16 -8.88 -17.07 -10.32
C SER A 16 -7.91 -17.87 -9.45
N ALA A 17 -7.93 -17.58 -8.15
CA ALA A 17 -7.14 -18.27 -7.13
C ALA A 17 -7.85 -18.17 -5.78
N PRO A 18 -7.66 -19.15 -4.88
CA PRO A 18 -8.26 -19.07 -3.55
C PRO A 18 -7.62 -17.97 -2.70
N PRO A 19 -8.36 -17.45 -1.69
CA PRO A 19 -7.85 -16.37 -0.84
C PRO A 19 -6.50 -16.67 -0.17
N GLU A 20 -6.24 -17.90 0.20
CA GLU A 20 -5.00 -18.32 0.88
C GLU A 20 -3.77 -18.12 -0.01
N VAL A 21 -3.90 -18.37 -1.31
CA VAL A 21 -2.82 -18.14 -2.29
C VAL A 21 -2.51 -16.64 -2.39
N LEU A 22 -3.54 -15.83 -2.50
CA LEU A 22 -3.38 -14.34 -2.51
C LEU A 22 -2.86 -13.81 -1.19
N TRP A 23 -3.32 -14.35 -0.07
CA TRP A 23 -2.85 -13.93 1.25
C TRP A 23 -1.34 -14.06 1.39
N ALA A 24 -0.78 -15.19 0.96
CA ALA A 24 0.66 -15.41 0.98
C ALA A 24 1.44 -14.35 0.20
N LEU A 25 0.83 -13.77 -0.83
CA LEU A 25 1.43 -12.72 -1.66
C LEU A 25 1.27 -11.34 -1.02
N VAL A 26 0.05 -10.96 -0.65
CA VAL A 26 -0.23 -9.59 -0.16
C VAL A 26 0.35 -9.32 1.23
N SER A 27 0.53 -10.36 2.05
CA SER A 27 1.15 -10.25 3.38
C SER A 27 2.67 -10.34 3.36
N ASP A 28 3.27 -10.60 2.22
CA ASP A 28 4.72 -10.58 2.04
C ASP A 28 5.16 -9.16 1.66
N ILE A 29 5.67 -8.41 2.64
CA ILE A 29 6.07 -7.02 2.43
C ILE A 29 7.21 -6.88 1.40
N HIS A 30 8.08 -7.89 1.30
CA HIS A 30 9.20 -7.88 0.34
C HIS A 30 8.68 -8.04 -1.09
N LEU A 31 7.72 -8.95 -1.29
CA LEU A 31 7.09 -9.13 -2.59
C LEU A 31 6.34 -7.87 -3.02
N VAL A 32 5.49 -7.32 -2.16
CA VAL A 32 4.70 -6.12 -2.46
C VAL A 32 5.61 -4.93 -2.76
N ALA A 33 6.70 -4.76 -2.00
CA ALA A 33 7.70 -3.74 -2.28
C ALA A 33 8.35 -3.93 -3.65
N SER A 34 8.63 -5.17 -4.05
CA SER A 34 9.25 -5.46 -5.35
C SER A 34 8.37 -5.10 -6.55
N LEU A 35 7.07 -5.01 -6.36
CA LEU A 35 6.11 -4.60 -7.39
C LEU A 35 6.02 -3.08 -7.53
N SER A 36 6.45 -2.33 -6.53
CA SER A 36 6.42 -0.87 -6.53
C SER A 36 7.53 -0.29 -7.41
N ARG A 37 7.23 0.81 -8.10
CA ARG A 37 8.24 1.57 -8.85
C ARG A 37 9.05 2.50 -7.95
N GLU A 38 8.55 2.81 -6.77
CA GLU A 38 9.17 3.75 -5.85
C GLU A 38 9.97 3.08 -4.74
N VAL A 39 9.44 2.00 -4.16
CA VAL A 39 10.10 1.30 -3.05
C VAL A 39 11.32 0.53 -3.56
N GLN A 40 12.48 0.86 -3.00
CA GLN A 40 13.75 0.25 -3.36
C GLN A 40 14.14 -0.89 -2.42
N GLU A 41 13.76 -0.75 -1.15
CA GLU A 41 14.13 -1.69 -0.10
C GLU A 41 13.11 -1.66 1.03
N VAL A 42 12.87 -2.82 1.64
CA VAL A 42 12.01 -2.96 2.81
C VAL A 42 12.60 -4.01 3.76
N ALA A 43 12.48 -3.80 5.06
CA ALA A 43 12.96 -4.74 6.06
C ALA A 43 12.11 -4.67 7.33
N TRP A 44 11.79 -5.83 7.92
CA TRP A 44 11.20 -5.90 9.26
C TRP A 44 12.14 -5.31 10.31
N LEU A 45 11.57 -4.66 11.30
CA LEU A 45 12.28 -4.12 12.45
C LEU A 45 12.07 -5.03 13.68
N ASP A 46 12.87 -4.82 14.75
CA ASP A 46 12.70 -5.44 16.07
C ASP A 46 12.63 -6.98 16.04
N ASP A 47 13.47 -7.61 15.22
CA ASP A 47 13.55 -9.08 15.06
C ASP A 47 12.25 -9.76 14.61
N VAL A 48 11.28 -8.99 14.15
CA VAL A 48 10.04 -9.52 13.58
C VAL A 48 10.33 -10.13 12.21
N ARG A 49 9.73 -11.29 11.92
CA ARG A 49 9.93 -12.02 10.67
C ARG A 49 8.64 -12.31 9.93
N GLU A 50 7.52 -11.93 10.49
CA GLU A 50 6.20 -12.25 9.93
C GLU A 50 5.20 -11.12 10.17
N PRO A 51 4.15 -11.04 9.32
CA PRO A 51 3.15 -9.99 9.41
C PRO A 51 2.18 -10.27 10.58
N VAL A 52 2.35 -9.53 11.67
CA VAL A 52 1.43 -9.54 12.82
C VAL A 52 1.09 -8.10 13.20
N VAL A 53 -0.06 -7.88 13.81
CA VAL A 53 -0.45 -6.54 14.28
C VAL A 53 0.60 -6.02 15.25
N GLY A 54 1.02 -4.77 15.05
CA GLY A 54 2.07 -4.12 15.81
C GLY A 54 3.48 -4.28 15.25
N ALA A 55 3.69 -5.23 14.34
CA ALA A 55 4.97 -5.38 13.65
C ALA A 55 5.29 -4.14 12.82
N ALA A 56 6.54 -3.69 12.89
CA ALA A 56 7.01 -2.53 12.15
C ALA A 56 8.00 -2.93 11.07
N PHE A 57 8.00 -2.18 9.97
CA PHE A 57 8.98 -2.34 8.91
C PHE A 57 9.42 -0.97 8.37
N LYS A 58 10.64 -0.92 7.91
CA LYS A 58 11.23 0.28 7.30
C LYS A 58 11.29 0.11 5.79
N GLY A 59 10.86 1.13 5.06
CA GLY A 59 10.97 1.20 3.62
C GLY A 59 11.84 2.37 3.18
N ARG A 60 12.67 2.16 2.15
CA ARG A 60 13.40 3.21 1.46
C ARG A 60 12.81 3.35 0.07
N SER A 61 12.45 4.56 -0.30
CA SER A 61 11.80 4.87 -1.56
C SER A 61 12.57 5.93 -2.33
N CYS A 62 12.34 5.98 -3.64
CA CYS A 62 12.92 7.00 -4.52
C CYS A 62 11.88 7.47 -5.52
N HIS A 63 11.82 8.78 -5.73
CA HIS A 63 10.95 9.40 -6.72
C HIS A 63 11.71 10.52 -7.45
N ARG A 64 11.56 10.59 -8.76
CA ARG A 64 12.31 11.53 -9.62
C ARG A 64 12.20 13.00 -9.22
N LYS A 65 11.09 13.41 -8.61
CA LYS A 65 10.85 14.80 -8.18
C LYS A 65 11.30 15.10 -6.76
N VAL A 66 11.42 14.06 -5.93
CA VAL A 66 11.61 14.19 -4.48
C VAL A 66 12.98 13.69 -4.05
N GLY A 67 13.54 12.69 -4.78
CA GLY A 67 14.74 11.99 -4.37
C GLY A 67 14.42 10.80 -3.48
N GLU A 68 15.36 10.43 -2.63
CA GLU A 68 15.21 9.30 -1.71
C GLU A 68 14.62 9.73 -0.37
N TRP A 69 13.80 8.86 0.22
CA TRP A 69 13.31 9.01 1.59
C TRP A 69 13.05 7.65 2.22
N SER A 70 12.96 7.63 3.53
CA SER A 70 12.63 6.42 4.29
C SER A 70 11.40 6.67 5.16
N THR A 71 10.60 5.62 5.33
CA THR A 71 9.44 5.63 6.22
C THR A 71 9.45 4.39 7.09
N THR A 72 8.86 4.50 8.28
CA THR A 72 8.55 3.37 9.14
C THR A 72 7.07 3.13 9.10
N SER A 73 6.68 1.89 8.81
CA SER A 73 5.27 1.48 8.75
C SER A 73 4.97 0.47 9.85
N ARG A 74 3.72 0.41 10.28
CA ARG A 74 3.28 -0.52 11.30
C ARG A 74 2.02 -1.23 10.84
N VAL A 75 2.00 -2.56 10.96
CA VAL A 75 0.84 -3.38 10.66
C VAL A 75 -0.26 -3.05 11.66
N VAL A 76 -1.42 -2.64 11.18
CA VAL A 76 -2.57 -2.25 12.01
C VAL A 76 -3.73 -3.24 11.91
N VAL A 77 -3.84 -4.00 10.80
CA VAL A 77 -4.77 -5.11 10.65
C VAL A 77 -4.05 -6.29 10.01
N CYS A 78 -4.20 -7.46 10.61
CA CYS A 78 -3.72 -8.73 10.05
C CYS A 78 -4.74 -9.81 10.37
N ASP A 79 -5.69 -10.00 9.45
CA ASP A 79 -6.78 -10.97 9.59
C ASP A 79 -6.74 -11.94 8.39
N PRO A 80 -5.91 -13.02 8.47
CA PRO A 80 -5.79 -13.98 7.38
C PRO A 80 -7.09 -14.76 7.15
N PRO A 81 -7.49 -15.02 5.91
CA PRO A 81 -6.91 -14.55 4.66
C PRO A 81 -7.71 -13.38 4.06
N ARG A 82 -8.19 -12.44 4.88
CA ARG A 82 -9.17 -11.41 4.49
C ARG A 82 -8.64 -10.01 4.40
N VAL A 83 -7.88 -9.55 5.39
CA VAL A 83 -7.46 -8.14 5.47
C VAL A 83 -6.04 -8.00 5.96
N PHE A 84 -5.25 -7.24 5.22
CA PHE A 84 -3.90 -6.82 5.62
C PHE A 84 -3.77 -5.31 5.43
N ALA A 85 -3.43 -4.59 6.49
CA ALA A 85 -3.30 -3.13 6.44
C ALA A 85 -2.15 -2.64 7.28
N TRP A 86 -1.51 -1.56 6.83
CA TRP A 86 -0.45 -0.89 7.57
C TRP A 86 -0.59 0.62 7.50
N ALA A 87 -0.15 1.28 8.57
CA ALA A 87 -0.07 2.73 8.66
C ALA A 87 1.38 3.19 8.46
N VAL A 88 1.57 4.20 7.65
CA VAL A 88 2.88 4.82 7.42
C VAL A 88 3.10 5.89 8.47
N GLU A 89 4.23 5.83 9.17
CA GLU A 89 4.62 6.67 10.29
C GLU A 89 3.71 6.44 11.50
N ASP A 90 3.23 7.48 12.17
CA ASP A 90 2.42 7.34 13.39
C ASP A 90 1.03 6.75 13.09
N PRO A 91 0.67 5.56 13.62
CA PRO A 91 -0.65 4.98 13.41
C PRO A 91 -1.82 5.85 13.90
N ALA A 92 -1.58 6.74 14.86
CA ALA A 92 -2.60 7.66 15.36
C ALA A 92 -2.82 8.87 14.43
N ASP A 93 -1.80 9.22 13.64
CA ASP A 93 -1.85 10.33 12.67
C ASP A 93 -0.98 9.95 11.44
N PRO A 94 -1.42 8.96 10.65
CA PRO A 94 -0.56 8.40 9.63
C PRO A 94 -0.37 9.31 8.43
N ALA A 95 0.82 9.22 7.82
CA ALA A 95 1.10 9.82 6.51
C ALA A 95 0.28 9.16 5.40
N ALA A 96 0.00 7.87 5.55
CA ALA A 96 -0.84 7.09 4.65
C ALA A 96 -1.33 5.83 5.36
N LEU A 97 -2.47 5.31 4.92
CA LEU A 97 -2.97 4.00 5.34
C LEU A 97 -3.17 3.15 4.09
N TRP A 98 -2.54 1.98 4.06
CA TRP A 98 -2.61 1.04 2.94
C TRP A 98 -3.33 -0.22 3.37
N ARG A 99 -4.21 -0.76 2.49
CA ARG A 99 -5.05 -1.90 2.84
C ARG A 99 -5.31 -2.81 1.65
N PHE A 100 -5.15 -4.11 1.87
CA PHE A 100 -5.63 -5.18 0.98
C PHE A 100 -6.84 -5.85 1.62
N GLU A 101 -7.86 -6.08 0.81
CA GLU A 101 -9.05 -6.84 1.20
C GLU A 101 -9.28 -7.98 0.20
N LEU A 102 -9.47 -9.19 0.72
CA LEU A 102 -9.68 -10.40 -0.06
C LEU A 102 -11.06 -10.97 0.28
N THR A 103 -11.92 -11.08 -0.72
CA THR A 103 -13.28 -11.61 -0.55
C THR A 103 -13.47 -12.79 -1.48
N PRO A 104 -13.80 -13.99 -0.96
CA PRO A 104 -14.17 -15.12 -1.83
C PRO A 104 -15.34 -14.75 -2.73
N ARG A 105 -15.21 -14.97 -4.04
CA ARG A 105 -16.25 -14.60 -5.00
C ARG A 105 -16.06 -15.35 -6.32
N ASP A 106 -17.15 -15.87 -6.86
CA ASP A 106 -17.22 -16.48 -8.19
C ASP A 106 -16.16 -17.57 -8.42
N GLY A 107 -15.93 -18.42 -7.42
CA GLY A 107 -14.96 -19.52 -7.49
C GLY A 107 -13.50 -19.09 -7.36
N GLY A 108 -13.25 -17.83 -7.07
CA GLY A 108 -11.92 -17.25 -6.84
C GLY A 108 -11.95 -16.22 -5.72
N THR A 109 -11.24 -15.14 -5.91
CA THR A 109 -11.11 -14.07 -4.92
C THR A 109 -11.23 -12.70 -5.57
N GLN A 110 -12.05 -11.85 -5.00
CA GLN A 110 -12.04 -10.42 -5.30
C GLN A 110 -10.96 -9.76 -4.46
N LEU A 111 -9.96 -9.19 -5.11
CA LEU A 111 -8.86 -8.49 -4.47
C LEU A 111 -9.04 -6.99 -4.63
N ARG A 112 -9.11 -6.29 -3.51
CA ARG A 112 -9.18 -4.82 -3.46
C ARG A 112 -7.95 -4.29 -2.76
N GLN A 113 -7.33 -3.26 -3.36
CA GLN A 113 -6.30 -2.46 -2.68
C GLN A 113 -6.78 -1.03 -2.62
N TRP A 114 -6.67 -0.40 -1.46
CA TRP A 114 -6.88 1.03 -1.35
C TRP A 114 -5.84 1.68 -0.44
N ALA A 115 -5.66 2.97 -0.66
CA ALA A 115 -4.77 3.78 0.14
C ALA A 115 -5.42 5.13 0.44
N ARG A 116 -5.39 5.54 1.71
CA ARG A 116 -5.80 6.86 2.16
C ARG A 116 -4.59 7.73 2.41
N MET A 117 -4.61 8.92 1.85
CA MET A 117 -3.56 9.91 1.98
C MET A 117 -3.76 10.74 3.26
N GLY A 118 -2.71 10.88 4.07
CA GLY A 118 -2.69 11.71 5.24
C GLY A 118 -3.58 11.25 6.41
N PRO A 119 -3.89 12.16 7.34
CA PRO A 119 -3.52 13.58 7.37
C PRO A 119 -2.14 13.88 8.00
N GLY A 120 -1.43 12.86 8.45
CA GLY A 120 -0.17 13.00 9.18
C GLY A 120 0.97 13.63 8.37
N PHE A 121 2.08 13.84 9.04
CA PHE A 121 3.27 14.41 8.40
C PHE A 121 3.82 13.50 7.29
N SER A 122 4.13 14.12 6.14
CA SER A 122 4.74 13.46 4.99
C SER A 122 5.50 14.48 4.16
N LEU A 123 6.32 14.01 3.21
CA LEU A 123 6.95 14.89 2.25
C LEU A 123 5.91 15.64 1.40
N LEU A 124 4.78 15.00 1.11
CA LEU A 124 3.68 15.62 0.39
C LEU A 124 3.08 16.78 1.19
N ARG A 125 2.82 16.57 2.47
CA ARG A 125 2.32 17.62 3.37
C ARG A 125 3.30 18.78 3.47
N ARG A 126 4.61 18.48 3.51
CA ARG A 126 5.66 19.51 3.49
C ARG A 126 5.61 20.33 2.21
N ALA A 127 5.46 19.69 1.05
CA ALA A 127 5.34 20.39 -0.24
C ALA A 127 4.08 21.28 -0.29
N ILE A 128 2.95 20.80 0.25
CA ILE A 128 1.70 21.57 0.35
C ILE A 128 1.90 22.80 1.25
N THR A 129 2.54 22.62 2.40
CA THR A 129 2.82 23.74 3.32
C THR A 129 3.67 24.82 2.67
N ALA A 130 4.61 24.41 1.82
CA ALA A 130 5.46 25.35 1.07
C ALA A 130 4.72 26.05 -0.08
N MET A 131 3.67 25.41 -0.64
CA MET A 131 2.92 25.90 -1.80
C MET A 131 1.42 25.71 -1.60
N PRO A 132 0.79 26.36 -0.61
CA PRO A 132 -0.59 26.09 -0.23
C PRO A 132 -1.61 26.38 -1.33
N ASP A 133 -1.32 27.31 -2.22
CA ASP A 133 -2.14 27.63 -3.39
C ASP A 133 -2.17 26.51 -4.45
N LYS A 134 -1.23 25.56 -4.36
CA LYS A 134 -1.13 24.42 -5.28
C LYS A 134 -1.61 23.09 -4.68
N GLU A 135 -2.17 23.12 -3.47
CA GLU A 135 -2.55 21.90 -2.75
C GLU A 135 -3.39 20.94 -3.59
N GLU A 136 -4.47 21.39 -4.18
CA GLU A 136 -5.36 20.52 -4.97
C GLU A 136 -4.64 19.86 -6.14
N ARG A 137 -3.75 20.60 -6.81
CA ARG A 137 -2.96 20.08 -7.91
C ARG A 137 -1.93 19.05 -7.44
N ILE A 138 -1.25 19.32 -6.31
CA ILE A 138 -0.26 18.42 -5.71
C ILE A 138 -0.95 17.10 -5.30
N VAL A 139 -2.07 17.20 -4.59
CA VAL A 139 -2.86 16.04 -4.15
C VAL A 139 -3.37 15.22 -5.34
N ALA A 140 -3.96 15.88 -6.33
CA ALA A 140 -4.48 15.20 -7.51
C ALA A 140 -3.39 14.47 -8.30
N GLY A 141 -2.21 15.09 -8.43
CA GLY A 141 -1.07 14.47 -9.10
C GLY A 141 -0.59 13.21 -8.38
N ARG A 142 -0.41 13.29 -7.06
CA ARG A 142 0.02 12.14 -6.24
C ARG A 142 -1.02 11.03 -6.22
N LEU A 143 -2.29 11.39 -6.15
CA LEU A 143 -3.38 10.41 -6.14
C LEU A 143 -3.43 9.62 -7.45
N ARG A 144 -3.17 10.26 -8.60
CA ARG A 144 -3.06 9.56 -9.89
C ARG A 144 -1.88 8.57 -9.90
N GLU A 145 -0.73 8.96 -9.36
CA GLU A 145 0.42 8.04 -9.23
C GLU A 145 0.07 6.83 -8.38
N TRP A 146 -0.64 7.04 -7.28
CA TRP A 146 -1.12 5.95 -6.43
C TRP A 146 -2.12 5.04 -7.14
N GLN A 147 -3.07 5.65 -7.87
CA GLN A 147 -4.07 4.89 -8.64
C GLN A 147 -3.40 3.98 -9.67
N ASP A 148 -2.46 4.54 -10.45
CA ASP A 148 -1.70 3.78 -11.45
C ASP A 148 -0.89 2.65 -10.81
N GLY A 149 -0.26 2.94 -9.67
CA GLY A 149 0.51 1.96 -8.91
C GLY A 149 -0.34 0.82 -8.36
N ILE A 150 -1.52 1.14 -7.82
CA ILE A 150 -2.47 0.16 -7.31
C ILE A 150 -2.96 -0.76 -8.44
N GLU A 151 -3.35 -0.19 -9.57
CA GLU A 151 -3.81 -0.97 -10.73
C GLU A 151 -2.71 -1.92 -11.24
N ALA A 152 -1.47 -1.45 -11.31
CA ALA A 152 -0.32 -2.26 -11.71
C ALA A 152 -0.04 -3.38 -10.68
N ASN A 153 -0.12 -3.08 -9.38
CA ASN A 153 0.05 -4.06 -8.31
C ASN A 153 -0.99 -5.18 -8.41
N LEU A 154 -2.26 -4.81 -8.59
CA LEU A 154 -3.35 -5.79 -8.67
C LEU A 154 -3.19 -6.69 -9.89
N ALA A 155 -2.79 -6.15 -11.03
CA ALA A 155 -2.52 -6.93 -12.24
C ALA A 155 -1.38 -7.93 -12.02
N ALA A 156 -0.29 -7.52 -11.40
CA ALA A 156 0.85 -8.37 -11.09
C ALA A 156 0.50 -9.46 -10.07
N LEU A 157 -0.23 -9.11 -9.01
CA LEU A 157 -0.68 -10.06 -7.99
C LEU A 157 -1.63 -11.10 -8.57
N LYS A 158 -2.55 -10.70 -9.46
CA LYS A 158 -3.42 -11.62 -10.18
C LYS A 158 -2.62 -12.65 -10.97
N GLU A 159 -1.67 -12.19 -11.76
CA GLU A 159 -0.83 -13.05 -12.59
C GLU A 159 -0.05 -14.06 -11.73
N LEU A 160 0.58 -13.60 -10.65
CA LEU A 160 1.33 -14.44 -9.73
C LEU A 160 0.45 -15.46 -9.01
N ALA A 161 -0.71 -15.03 -8.50
CA ALA A 161 -1.64 -15.87 -7.78
C ALA A 161 -2.23 -16.96 -8.68
N GLU A 162 -2.65 -16.61 -9.87
CA GLU A 162 -3.22 -17.56 -10.85
C GLU A 162 -2.18 -18.57 -11.32
N ALA A 163 -0.91 -18.14 -11.49
CA ALA A 163 0.19 -19.06 -11.81
C ALA A 163 0.42 -20.08 -10.69
N ARG A 164 0.44 -19.62 -9.43
CA ARG A 164 0.58 -20.52 -8.26
C ARG A 164 -0.59 -21.46 -8.09
N ALA A 165 -1.81 -21.02 -8.36
CA ALA A 165 -3.01 -21.85 -8.25
C ALA A 165 -3.06 -22.96 -9.28
N ARG A 166 -2.31 -22.85 -10.38
CA ARG A 166 -2.20 -23.90 -11.42
C ARG A 166 -1.12 -24.95 -11.12
N GLU A 167 -0.27 -24.72 -10.14
CA GLU A 167 0.71 -25.69 -9.65
C GLU A 167 0.04 -26.73 -8.74
#